data_e97b6fce4fd89d8c5f7dd69a7f78c62b
#
_entry.id   e97b6fce4fd89d8c5f7dd69a7f78c62b
#
_cell.length_a   1.000
_cell.length_b   1.000
_cell.length_c   1.000
_cell.angle_alpha   90.00
_cell.angle_beta   90.00
_cell.angle_gamma   90.00
#
_symmetry.space_group_name_H-M   'P 1'
#
loop_
_entity.id
_entity.type
_entity.pdbx_description
1 polymer ?
#
loop_
_entity_poly.entity_id
_entity_poly.type
_entity_poly.pdbx_seq_one_letter_code
_entity_poly.pdbx_strand_id
1 'polypeptide(L)'
;MNLPSATLIAQSVLSGVFIGALYGLLGLGLSLSWGMLRQINLAHFALAFLGAYLTYQLSSVAGWDPVATLVVVVPCFFAFGVLMHWLFARFSISPFNSLLVTFGLTVIIESAIQGIWTADPRMLDSAYGQFKFKVGALYVPFPELLTLLLATTLSILAWAVLRYTD
;
A
#
# COMPACT_ATOMS: atom_id res chain seq x y z
N MET A 1 -7.56 -14.78 -36.22
CA MET A 1 -7.41 -14.26 -34.85
C MET A 1 -8.79 -14.14 -34.25
N ASN A 2 -9.11 -14.97 -33.24
CA ASN A 2 -10.39 -14.84 -32.54
C ASN A 2 -10.32 -13.61 -31.65
N LEU A 3 -11.18 -12.63 -31.87
CA LEU A 3 -11.31 -11.47 -30.99
C LEU A 3 -11.76 -11.94 -29.60
N PRO A 4 -11.20 -11.37 -28.51
CA PRO A 4 -11.63 -11.72 -27.16
C PRO A 4 -13.12 -11.37 -26.99
N SER A 5 -13.84 -12.19 -26.25
CA SER A 5 -15.26 -11.95 -25.97
C SER A 5 -15.44 -10.60 -25.22
N ALA A 6 -16.55 -9.93 -25.46
CA ALA A 6 -16.86 -8.65 -24.78
C ALA A 6 -16.78 -8.78 -23.23
N THR A 7 -17.17 -9.94 -22.70
CA THR A 7 -17.06 -10.24 -21.27
C THR A 7 -15.61 -10.29 -20.78
N LEU A 8 -14.71 -10.84 -21.58
CA LEU A 8 -13.28 -10.92 -21.24
C LEU A 8 -12.63 -9.53 -21.26
N ILE A 9 -12.98 -8.69 -22.24
CA ILE A 9 -12.53 -7.30 -22.29
C ILE A 9 -13.03 -6.52 -21.07
N ALA A 10 -14.31 -6.64 -20.75
CA ALA A 10 -14.90 -5.96 -19.60
C ALA A 10 -14.26 -6.43 -18.27
N GLN A 11 -13.99 -7.72 -18.11
CA GLN A 11 -13.30 -8.26 -16.93
C GLN A 11 -11.87 -7.71 -16.83
N SER A 12 -11.14 -7.62 -17.94
CA SER A 12 -9.78 -7.08 -17.96
C SER A 12 -9.75 -5.59 -17.58
N VAL A 13 -10.71 -4.80 -18.08
CA VAL A 13 -10.85 -3.38 -17.71
C VAL A 13 -11.15 -3.24 -16.22
N LEU A 14 -12.07 -4.05 -15.68
CA LEU A 14 -12.41 -4.05 -14.26
C LEU A 14 -11.19 -4.39 -13.39
N SER A 15 -10.45 -5.44 -13.72
CA SER A 15 -9.20 -5.80 -13.02
C SER A 15 -8.17 -4.67 -13.12
N GLY A 16 -8.07 -4.00 -14.28
CA GLY A 16 -7.21 -2.85 -14.45
C GLY A 16 -7.58 -1.67 -13.54
N VAL A 17 -8.87 -1.43 -13.32
CA VAL A 17 -9.35 -0.39 -12.38
C VAL A 17 -8.95 -0.73 -10.95
N PHE A 18 -9.07 -1.97 -10.50
CA PHE A 18 -8.67 -2.39 -9.16
C PHE A 18 -7.17 -2.27 -8.93
N ILE A 19 -6.37 -2.73 -9.89
CA ILE A 19 -4.91 -2.59 -9.85
C ILE A 19 -4.53 -1.10 -9.85
N GLY A 20 -5.19 -0.30 -10.70
CA GLY A 20 -5.02 1.14 -10.76
C GLY A 20 -5.35 1.85 -9.45
N ALA A 21 -6.36 1.39 -8.71
CA ALA A 21 -6.70 1.92 -7.40
C ALA A 21 -5.59 1.68 -6.37
N LEU A 22 -4.98 0.49 -6.38
CA LEU A 22 -3.83 0.18 -5.52
C LEU A 22 -2.63 1.08 -5.82
N TYR A 23 -2.26 1.19 -7.09
CA TYR A 23 -1.16 2.08 -7.50
C TYR A 23 -1.48 3.55 -7.24
N GLY A 24 -2.74 3.96 -7.42
CA GLY A 24 -3.22 5.30 -7.10
C GLY A 24 -3.06 5.63 -5.62
N LEU A 25 -3.38 4.68 -4.73
CA LEU A 25 -3.20 4.82 -3.28
C LEU A 25 -1.72 4.97 -2.91
N LEU A 26 -0.84 4.15 -3.49
CA LEU A 26 0.61 4.25 -3.30
C LEU A 26 1.14 5.60 -3.79
N GLY A 27 0.69 6.03 -4.99
CA GLY A 27 1.05 7.33 -5.55
C GLY A 27 0.55 8.52 -4.74
N LEU A 28 -0.65 8.41 -4.15
CA LEU A 28 -1.20 9.43 -3.26
C LEU A 28 -0.31 9.63 -2.04
N GLY A 29 0.13 8.55 -1.38
CA GLY A 29 1.03 8.63 -0.23
C GLY A 29 2.36 9.30 -0.58
N LEU A 30 2.95 8.94 -1.71
CA LEU A 30 4.19 9.56 -2.20
C LEU A 30 3.99 11.04 -2.52
N SER A 31 2.89 11.41 -3.18
CA SER A 31 2.55 12.77 -3.55
C SER A 31 2.33 13.67 -2.32
N LEU A 32 1.63 13.15 -1.29
CA LEU A 32 1.44 13.87 -0.02
C LEU A 32 2.78 14.09 0.70
N SER A 33 3.63 13.07 0.73
CA SER A 33 4.96 13.20 1.34
C SER A 33 5.80 14.28 0.66
N TRP A 34 5.81 14.31 -0.68
CA TRP A 34 6.51 15.35 -1.44
C TRP A 34 5.87 16.73 -1.31
N GLY A 35 4.55 16.82 -1.43
CA GLY A 35 3.82 18.09 -1.42
C GLY A 35 3.90 18.79 -0.08
N MET A 36 3.75 18.06 1.03
CA MET A 36 3.71 18.64 2.37
C MET A 36 5.10 18.77 3.01
N LEU A 37 5.94 17.75 2.90
CA LEU A 37 7.23 17.69 3.58
C LEU A 37 8.39 18.16 2.71
N ARG A 38 8.19 18.28 1.40
CA ARG A 38 9.23 18.57 0.39
C ARG A 38 10.43 17.61 0.50
N GLN A 39 10.17 16.39 0.95
CA GLN A 39 11.17 15.33 1.11
C GLN A 39 10.79 14.15 0.22
N ILE A 40 11.76 13.62 -0.51
CA ILE A 40 11.54 12.44 -1.35
C ILE A 40 11.82 11.21 -0.50
N ASN A 41 10.79 10.41 -0.30
CA ASN A 41 10.89 9.17 0.46
C ASN A 41 10.91 7.96 -0.49
N LEU A 42 12.10 7.50 -0.87
CA LEU A 42 12.25 6.30 -1.70
C LEU A 42 11.86 5.01 -0.96
N ALA A 43 11.91 5.01 0.38
CA ALA A 43 11.52 3.86 1.18
C ALA A 43 9.99 3.64 1.22
N HIS A 44 9.20 4.53 0.62
CA HIS A 44 7.73 4.45 0.64
C HIS A 44 7.21 3.09 0.15
N PHE A 45 7.73 2.60 -0.99
CA PHE A 45 7.32 1.31 -1.55
C PHE A 45 7.84 0.12 -0.73
N ALA A 46 9.08 0.19 -0.25
CA ALA A 46 9.63 -0.84 0.63
C ALA A 46 8.86 -0.95 1.94
N LEU A 47 8.42 0.18 2.51
CA LEU A 47 7.53 0.21 3.68
C LEU A 47 6.15 -0.41 3.36
N ALA A 48 5.58 -0.14 2.20
CA ALA A 48 4.33 -0.78 1.78
C ALA A 48 4.48 -2.32 1.69
N PHE A 49 5.58 -2.80 1.11
CA PHE A 49 5.90 -4.22 1.10
C PHE A 49 6.09 -4.78 2.51
N LEU A 50 6.82 -4.09 3.37
CA LEU A 50 7.00 -4.52 4.76
C LEU A 50 5.63 -4.61 5.48
N GLY A 51 4.72 -3.67 5.24
CA GLY A 51 3.35 -3.72 5.77
C GLY A 51 2.60 -4.97 5.32
N ALA A 52 2.73 -5.35 4.04
CA ALA A 52 2.12 -6.56 3.50
C ALA A 52 2.71 -7.84 4.17
N TYR A 53 4.03 -7.92 4.34
CA TYR A 53 4.67 -9.05 5.00
C TYR A 53 4.34 -9.13 6.50
N LEU A 54 4.22 -8.00 7.20
CA LEU A 54 3.77 -7.97 8.60
C LEU A 54 2.31 -8.43 8.72
N THR A 55 1.43 -8.00 7.82
CA THR A 55 0.05 -8.48 7.75
C THR A 55 0.01 -9.99 7.50
N TYR A 56 0.82 -10.48 6.56
CA TYR A 56 0.97 -11.91 6.32
C TYR A 56 1.41 -12.65 7.58
N GLN A 57 2.44 -12.16 8.29
CA GLN A 57 2.96 -12.79 9.51
C GLN A 57 1.90 -12.86 10.60
N LEU A 58 1.20 -11.75 10.86
CA LEU A 58 0.15 -11.70 11.88
C LEU A 58 -1.06 -12.56 11.51
N SER A 59 -1.42 -12.61 10.23
CA SER A 59 -2.60 -13.36 9.79
C SER A 59 -2.31 -14.84 9.60
N SER A 60 -1.28 -15.20 8.81
CA SER A 60 -1.02 -16.61 8.47
C SER A 60 -0.32 -17.38 9.59
N VAL A 61 0.51 -16.73 10.42
CA VAL A 61 1.27 -17.38 11.47
C VAL A 61 0.61 -17.20 12.84
N ALA A 62 0.17 -15.99 13.19
CA ALA A 62 -0.47 -15.72 14.47
C ALA A 62 -2.00 -15.92 14.44
N GLY A 63 -2.60 -16.21 13.27
CA GLY A 63 -4.03 -16.53 13.14
C GLY A 63 -4.97 -15.33 13.29
N TRP A 64 -4.47 -14.10 13.13
CA TRP A 64 -5.29 -12.91 13.25
C TRP A 64 -6.11 -12.69 11.97
N ASP A 65 -7.27 -12.06 12.12
CA ASP A 65 -8.01 -11.56 10.98
C ASP A 65 -7.19 -10.52 10.22
N PRO A 66 -7.06 -10.60 8.88
CA PRO A 66 -6.25 -9.67 8.08
C PRO A 66 -6.64 -8.20 8.27
N VAL A 67 -7.93 -7.90 8.45
CA VAL A 67 -8.41 -6.54 8.71
C VAL A 67 -8.04 -6.09 10.12
N ALA A 68 -8.10 -6.99 11.09
CA ALA A 68 -7.70 -6.70 12.47
C ALA A 68 -6.19 -6.38 12.60
N THR A 69 -5.34 -6.91 11.72
CA THR A 69 -3.90 -6.58 11.72
C THR A 69 -3.64 -5.09 11.50
N LEU A 70 -4.54 -4.38 10.82
CA LEU A 70 -4.43 -2.94 10.60
C LEU A 70 -4.37 -2.13 11.89
N VAL A 71 -5.01 -2.63 12.97
CA VAL A 71 -4.99 -1.99 14.31
C VAL A 71 -3.57 -1.92 14.88
N VAL A 72 -2.70 -2.83 14.48
CA VAL A 72 -1.28 -2.85 14.91
C VAL A 72 -0.38 -2.23 13.84
N VAL A 73 -0.56 -2.63 12.60
CA VAL A 73 0.32 -2.22 11.49
C VAL A 73 0.24 -0.71 11.27
N VAL A 74 -0.97 -0.13 11.23
CA VAL A 74 -1.12 1.32 10.97
C VAL A 74 -0.46 2.19 12.05
N PRO A 75 -0.69 1.98 13.37
CA PRO A 75 0.01 2.73 14.40
C PRO A 75 1.53 2.54 14.39
N CYS A 76 2.03 1.33 14.10
CA CYS A 76 3.46 1.08 13.98
C CYS A 76 4.09 1.91 12.84
N PHE A 77 3.47 1.92 11.67
CA PHE A 77 3.98 2.72 10.55
C PHE A 77 3.80 4.22 10.77
N PHE A 78 2.73 4.64 11.46
CA PHE A 78 2.57 6.03 11.88
C PHE A 78 3.69 6.46 12.83
N ALA A 79 3.97 5.68 13.86
CA ALA A 79 5.06 5.95 14.80
C ALA A 79 6.42 5.97 14.09
N PHE A 80 6.64 5.04 13.14
CA PHE A 80 7.84 5.04 12.30
C PHE A 80 7.95 6.32 11.45
N GLY A 81 6.86 6.77 10.85
CA GLY A 81 6.82 8.02 10.08
C GLY A 81 7.15 9.25 10.93
N VAL A 82 6.58 9.31 12.15
CA VAL A 82 6.90 10.38 13.13
C VAL A 82 8.37 10.34 13.52
N LEU A 83 8.92 9.15 13.78
CA LEU A 83 10.34 8.99 14.09
C LEU A 83 11.24 9.46 12.95
N MET A 84 10.92 9.08 11.71
CA MET A 84 11.67 9.52 10.52
C MET A 84 11.62 11.03 10.35
N HIS A 85 10.44 11.62 10.51
CA HIS A 85 10.28 13.07 10.45
C HIS A 85 11.12 13.77 11.54
N TRP A 86 11.07 13.29 12.77
CA TRP A 86 11.86 13.81 13.88
C TRP A 86 13.37 13.72 13.61
N LEU A 87 13.85 12.57 13.11
CA LEU A 87 15.25 12.39 12.72
C LEU A 87 15.67 13.38 11.64
N PHE A 88 14.88 13.55 10.60
CA PHE A 88 15.17 14.47 9.50
C PHE A 88 15.22 15.92 9.99
N ALA A 89 14.29 16.32 10.85
CA ALA A 89 14.28 17.64 11.47
C ALA A 89 15.47 17.84 12.42
N ARG A 90 15.78 16.83 13.24
CA ARG A 90 16.87 16.89 14.23
C ARG A 90 18.25 17.04 13.60
N PHE A 91 18.48 16.38 12.46
CA PHE A 91 19.74 16.42 11.73
C PHE A 91 19.74 17.41 10.55
N SER A 92 18.69 18.23 10.41
CA SER A 92 18.54 19.23 9.34
C SER A 92 18.81 18.63 7.94
N ILE A 93 18.24 17.43 7.68
CA ILE A 93 18.49 16.70 6.44
C ILE A 93 17.84 17.45 5.28
N SER A 94 18.66 17.82 4.28
CA SER A 94 18.17 18.48 3.07
C SER A 94 17.32 17.54 2.22
N PRO A 95 16.44 18.05 1.34
CA PRO A 95 15.64 17.22 0.44
C PRO A 95 16.47 16.24 -0.39
N PHE A 96 17.65 16.62 -0.83
CA PHE A 96 18.56 15.75 -1.56
C PHE A 96 19.14 14.64 -0.67
N ASN A 97 19.58 14.99 0.53
CA ASN A 97 20.10 13.99 1.47
C ASN A 97 19.01 13.02 1.96
N SER A 98 17.75 13.46 1.98
CA SER A 98 16.63 12.54 2.30
C SER A 98 16.48 11.40 1.29
N LEU A 99 16.81 11.65 0.01
CA LEU A 99 16.88 10.60 -1.01
C LEU A 99 17.90 9.52 -0.65
N LEU A 100 19.11 9.91 -0.27
CA LEU A 100 20.17 8.97 0.08
C LEU A 100 19.81 8.16 1.32
N VAL A 101 19.29 8.82 2.36
CA VAL A 101 18.88 8.15 3.60
C VAL A 101 17.74 7.17 3.34
N THR A 102 16.71 7.58 2.59
CA THR A 102 15.56 6.71 2.32
C THR A 102 15.89 5.62 1.31
N PHE A 103 16.84 5.83 0.40
CA PHE A 103 17.39 4.77 -0.44
C PHE A 103 18.12 3.70 0.39
N GLY A 104 19.00 4.11 1.31
CA GLY A 104 19.66 3.19 2.23
C GLY A 104 18.64 2.42 3.08
N LEU A 105 17.58 3.10 3.54
CA LEU A 105 16.49 2.47 4.27
C LEU A 105 15.73 1.45 3.41
N THR A 106 15.51 1.74 2.12
CA THR A 106 14.91 0.76 1.17
C THR A 106 15.72 -0.52 1.16
N VAL A 107 17.03 -0.42 0.96
CA VAL A 107 17.93 -1.59 0.90
C VAL A 107 17.90 -2.38 2.22
N ILE A 108 17.88 -1.69 3.36
CA ILE A 108 17.79 -2.34 4.68
C ILE A 108 16.46 -3.10 4.82
N ILE A 109 15.34 -2.46 4.48
CA ILE A 109 14.01 -3.08 4.58
C ILE A 109 13.91 -4.29 3.64
N GLU A 110 14.33 -4.16 2.38
CA GLU A 110 14.28 -5.27 1.42
C GLU A 110 15.17 -6.44 1.86
N SER A 111 16.38 -6.14 2.35
CA SER A 111 17.28 -7.17 2.89
C SER A 111 16.69 -7.85 4.13
N ALA A 112 16.03 -7.10 5.01
CA ALA A 112 15.35 -7.66 6.17
C ALA A 112 14.17 -8.54 5.77
N ILE A 113 13.36 -8.12 4.80
CA ILE A 113 12.25 -8.92 4.26
C ILE A 113 12.79 -10.24 3.70
N GLN A 114 13.84 -10.18 2.86
CA GLN A 114 14.45 -11.39 2.28
C GLN A 114 15.09 -12.30 3.36
N GLY A 115 15.70 -11.71 4.37
CA GLY A 115 16.32 -12.48 5.46
C GLY A 115 15.30 -13.19 6.37
N ILE A 116 14.12 -12.59 6.59
CA ILE A 116 13.08 -13.14 7.48
C ILE A 116 12.12 -14.08 6.74
N TRP A 117 11.64 -13.67 5.56
CA TRP A 117 10.59 -14.40 4.82
C TRP A 117 11.10 -15.09 3.56
N THR A 118 12.38 -15.02 3.24
CA THR A 118 12.98 -15.49 1.98
C THR A 118 12.53 -14.69 0.75
N ALA A 119 13.07 -15.01 -0.42
CA ALA A 119 12.68 -14.35 -1.68
C ALA A 119 11.40 -14.95 -2.30
N ASP A 120 10.78 -15.93 -1.65
CA ASP A 120 9.60 -16.61 -2.19
C ASP A 120 8.34 -15.75 -2.05
N PRO A 121 7.49 -15.70 -3.08
CA PRO A 121 6.22 -14.99 -3.00
C PRO A 121 5.32 -15.64 -1.93
N ARG A 122 4.81 -14.83 -1.02
CA ARG A 122 3.86 -15.27 0.01
C ARG A 122 2.46 -14.88 -0.37
N MET A 123 1.54 -15.83 -0.28
CA MET A 123 0.12 -15.59 -0.48
C MET A 123 -0.61 -15.68 0.85
N LEU A 124 -1.52 -14.75 1.07
CA LEU A 124 -2.39 -14.75 2.23
C LEU A 124 -3.67 -15.52 1.88
N ASP A 125 -3.81 -16.74 2.43
CA ASP A 125 -5.07 -17.48 2.39
C ASP A 125 -6.01 -16.89 3.44
N SER A 126 -6.87 -15.99 3.00
CA SER A 126 -7.91 -15.42 3.85
C SER A 126 -9.30 -15.83 3.36
N ALA A 127 -10.25 -15.91 4.30
CA ALA A 127 -11.65 -16.13 3.96
C ALA A 127 -12.18 -15.09 2.97
N TYR A 128 -11.64 -13.87 3.03
CA TYR A 128 -11.99 -12.76 2.12
C TYR A 128 -11.63 -13.03 0.67
N GLY A 129 -10.56 -13.77 0.38
CA GLY A 129 -10.14 -14.13 -0.98
C GLY A 129 -11.12 -15.06 -1.70
N GLN A 130 -11.94 -15.78 -0.94
CA GLN A 130 -12.96 -16.69 -1.48
C GLN A 130 -14.26 -15.97 -1.85
N PHE A 131 -14.52 -14.79 -1.26
CA PHE A 131 -15.71 -14.03 -1.56
C PHE A 131 -15.56 -13.29 -2.90
N LYS A 132 -16.37 -13.71 -3.88
CA LYS A 132 -16.45 -13.07 -5.19
C LYS A 132 -17.91 -12.72 -5.46
N PHE A 133 -18.17 -11.46 -5.73
CA PHE A 133 -19.49 -11.04 -6.15
C PHE A 133 -19.63 -11.22 -7.66
N LYS A 134 -20.73 -11.82 -8.08
CA LYS A 134 -21.06 -11.95 -9.50
C LYS A 134 -22.02 -10.83 -9.87
N VAL A 135 -21.58 -9.91 -10.71
CA VAL A 135 -22.40 -8.82 -11.26
C VAL A 135 -22.60 -9.09 -12.75
N GLY A 136 -23.74 -9.70 -13.08
CA GLY A 136 -24.01 -10.16 -14.46
C GLY A 136 -23.02 -11.26 -14.88
N ALA A 137 -22.19 -10.95 -15.88
CA ALA A 137 -21.14 -11.85 -16.38
C ALA A 137 -19.75 -11.59 -15.79
N LEU A 138 -19.63 -10.58 -14.90
CA LEU A 138 -18.35 -10.15 -14.32
C LEU A 138 -18.20 -10.71 -12.90
N TYR A 139 -16.94 -10.98 -12.52
CA TYR A 139 -16.56 -11.38 -11.16
C TYR A 139 -15.81 -10.24 -10.48
N VAL A 140 -16.28 -9.84 -9.31
CA VAL A 140 -15.70 -8.80 -8.46
C VAL A 140 -15.15 -9.45 -7.19
N PRO A 141 -13.83 -9.63 -7.05
CA PRO A 141 -13.25 -10.13 -5.82
C PRO A 141 -13.41 -9.09 -4.69
N PHE A 142 -13.78 -9.56 -3.50
CA PHE A 142 -14.01 -8.68 -2.36
C PHE A 142 -12.77 -7.87 -1.93
N PRO A 143 -11.54 -8.44 -1.86
CA PRO A 143 -10.35 -7.70 -1.48
C PRO A 143 -10.03 -6.54 -2.43
N GLU A 144 -10.23 -6.74 -3.73
CA GLU A 144 -10.00 -5.72 -4.75
C GLU A 144 -11.03 -4.58 -4.65
N LEU A 145 -12.30 -4.93 -4.39
CA LEU A 145 -13.34 -3.95 -4.13
C LEU A 145 -13.05 -3.12 -2.88
N LEU A 146 -12.60 -3.78 -1.79
CA LEU A 146 -12.20 -3.10 -0.56
C LEU A 146 -11.05 -2.12 -0.82
N THR A 147 -10.06 -2.53 -1.59
CA THR A 147 -8.91 -1.66 -1.97
C THR A 147 -9.39 -0.44 -2.74
N LEU A 148 -10.30 -0.60 -3.70
CA LEU A 148 -10.89 0.50 -4.47
C LEU A 148 -11.64 1.48 -3.54
N LEU A 149 -12.45 0.97 -2.62
CA LEU A 149 -13.20 1.79 -1.66
C LEU A 149 -12.27 2.54 -0.72
N LEU A 150 -11.23 1.90 -0.21
CA LEU A 150 -10.22 2.55 0.63
C LEU A 150 -9.44 3.62 -0.15
N ALA A 151 -9.01 3.32 -1.37
CA ALA A 151 -8.29 4.27 -2.21
C ALA A 151 -9.12 5.52 -2.52
N THR A 152 -10.38 5.34 -2.89
CA THR A 152 -11.29 6.47 -3.17
C THR A 152 -11.60 7.28 -1.93
N THR A 153 -11.88 6.62 -0.80
CA THR A 153 -12.17 7.30 0.47
C THR A 153 -10.98 8.11 0.96
N LEU A 154 -9.79 7.52 0.96
CA LEU A 154 -8.56 8.21 1.39
C LEU A 154 -8.20 9.35 0.43
N SER A 155 -8.42 9.19 -0.87
CA SER A 155 -8.20 10.27 -1.86
C SER A 155 -9.14 11.44 -1.62
N ILE A 156 -10.43 11.18 -1.35
CA ILE A 156 -11.42 12.22 -1.03
C ILE A 156 -11.07 12.91 0.28
N LEU A 157 -10.68 12.16 1.32
CA LEU A 157 -10.27 12.72 2.60
C LEU A 157 -9.03 13.61 2.45
N ALA A 158 -8.01 13.13 1.72
CA ALA A 158 -6.80 13.91 1.45
C ALA A 158 -7.13 15.21 0.70
N TRP A 159 -7.97 15.13 -0.33
CA TRP A 159 -8.42 16.31 -1.06
C TRP A 159 -9.18 17.29 -0.15
N ALA A 160 -10.09 16.79 0.69
CA ALA A 160 -10.86 17.63 1.61
C ALA A 160 -9.94 18.32 2.64
N VAL A 161 -9.02 17.57 3.26
CA VAL A 161 -8.06 18.14 4.21
C VAL A 161 -7.22 19.23 3.55
N LEU A 162 -6.65 18.96 2.38
CA LEU A 162 -5.82 19.95 1.66
C LEU A 162 -6.63 21.19 1.28
N ARG A 163 -7.88 21.02 0.86
CA ARG A 163 -8.74 22.14 0.43
C ARG A 163 -9.18 23.05 1.58
N TYR A 164 -9.37 22.49 2.80
CA TYR A 164 -9.90 23.23 3.95
C TYR A 164 -8.82 23.64 4.96
N THR A 165 -7.55 23.29 4.70
CA THR A 165 -6.42 23.61 5.60
C THR A 165 -5.54 24.75 5.07
N ASP A 166 -5.76 25.20 3.82
CA ASP A 166 -5.08 26.36 3.22
C ASP A 166 -5.73 27.70 3.64
#